data_a8deaca378a6daca3d67049dfe7b0f96
#
_entry.id   a8deaca378a6daca3d67049dfe7b0f96
#
_cell.length_a   1.000
_cell.length_b   1.000
_cell.length_c   1.000
_cell.angle_alpha   90.00
_cell.angle_beta   90.00
_cell.angle_gamma   90.00
#
_symmetry.space_group_name_H-M   'P 1'
#
loop_
_entity.id
_entity.type
_entity.pdbx_description
1 polymer ?
#
loop_
_entity_poly.entity_id
_entity_poly.type
_entity_poly.pdbx_seq_one_letter_code
_entity_poly.pdbx_strand_id
1 'polypeptide(L)'
;MIDDRKRGRPTVIIIDDDQSVREALRGLFESVGLVAETHCSVAEFLAVDDPDRAGCIVLDIRLPGQSGLEFQEALARGGRPRSVVLISAHVDVAMAVRAMKAGAIDVLTKPVREQDLLEAVNRALASDSARREEASQTAALRQRYSKLTERERQIMTLVVAGKLNKQIAAEVQLAEATVKLHRGHMMRKMHASSVADLVRIAGILEV
;
A
#
# COMPACT_ATOMS: atom_id res chain seq x y z
N MET A 1 -12.90 19.55 -17.08
CA MET A 1 -13.95 18.83 -16.28
C MET A 1 -13.52 17.37 -16.24
N ILE A 2 -12.88 16.94 -15.15
CA ILE A 2 -12.44 15.54 -14.97
C ILE A 2 -13.69 14.75 -14.64
N ASP A 3 -13.98 13.73 -15.45
CA ASP A 3 -15.16 12.88 -15.34
C ASP A 3 -15.19 12.19 -13.97
N ASP A 4 -16.17 12.51 -13.14
CA ASP A 4 -16.38 11.99 -11.78
C ASP A 4 -16.56 10.46 -11.73
N ARG A 5 -16.81 9.82 -12.88
CA ARG A 5 -16.89 8.36 -13.04
C ARG A 5 -15.56 7.63 -12.94
N LYS A 6 -14.43 8.36 -12.98
CA LYS A 6 -13.06 7.81 -12.86
C LYS A 6 -12.53 7.79 -11.42
N ARG A 7 -13.19 8.50 -10.48
CA ARG A 7 -12.83 8.45 -9.06
C ARG A 7 -13.23 7.11 -8.46
N GLY A 8 -12.24 6.29 -8.14
CA GLY A 8 -12.41 4.99 -7.49
C GLY A 8 -12.03 3.76 -8.33
N ARG A 9 -11.80 3.92 -9.65
CA ARG A 9 -11.24 2.83 -10.45
C ARG A 9 -9.71 2.87 -10.43
N PRO A 10 -9.03 1.73 -10.28
CA PRO A 10 -7.58 1.70 -10.36
C PRO A 10 -7.11 2.18 -11.73
N THR A 11 -6.08 3.02 -11.75
CA THR A 11 -5.54 3.62 -12.96
C THR A 11 -4.17 3.05 -13.27
N VAL A 12 -3.93 2.70 -14.53
CA VAL A 12 -2.60 2.39 -15.05
C VAL A 12 -1.95 3.69 -15.51
N ILE A 13 -0.91 4.12 -14.83
CA ILE A 13 -0.15 5.33 -15.14
C ILE A 13 1.02 4.91 -16.01
N ILE A 14 1.12 5.48 -17.20
CA ILE A 14 2.18 5.19 -18.17
C ILE A 14 3.15 6.36 -18.19
N ILE A 15 4.43 6.12 -17.92
CA ILE A 15 5.48 7.14 -17.97
C ILE A 15 6.55 6.68 -18.97
N ASP A 16 6.59 7.32 -20.13
CA ASP A 16 7.49 7.02 -21.25
C ASP A 16 7.70 8.30 -22.05
N ASP A 17 8.88 8.59 -22.52
CA ASP A 17 9.14 9.82 -23.31
C ASP A 17 8.67 9.71 -24.78
N ASP A 18 8.52 8.47 -25.30
CA ASP A 18 8.01 8.22 -26.66
C ASP A 18 6.47 8.29 -26.68
N GLN A 19 5.95 9.28 -27.41
CA GLN A 19 4.50 9.47 -27.56
C GLN A 19 3.82 8.26 -28.20
N SER A 20 4.46 7.64 -29.20
CA SER A 20 3.88 6.49 -29.92
C SER A 20 3.72 5.29 -28.97
N VAL A 21 4.70 5.07 -28.10
CA VAL A 21 4.63 4.02 -27.06
C VAL A 21 3.51 4.34 -26.07
N ARG A 22 3.41 5.58 -25.57
CA ARG A 22 2.35 5.98 -24.65
C ARG A 22 0.96 5.77 -25.25
N GLU A 23 0.76 6.16 -26.51
CA GLU A 23 -0.54 6.00 -27.20
C GLU A 23 -0.88 4.53 -27.42
N ALA A 24 0.07 3.70 -27.83
CA ALA A 24 -0.12 2.27 -28.03
C ALA A 24 -0.48 1.57 -26.70
N LEU A 25 0.26 1.86 -25.63
CA LEU A 25 0.00 1.28 -24.31
C LEU A 25 -1.35 1.74 -23.75
N ARG A 26 -1.71 3.02 -23.89
CA ARG A 26 -3.01 3.53 -23.51
C ARG A 26 -4.14 2.79 -24.25
N GLY A 27 -4.03 2.68 -25.58
CA GLY A 27 -5.01 1.96 -26.38
C GLY A 27 -5.17 0.49 -25.95
N LEU A 28 -4.05 -0.20 -25.66
CA LEU A 28 -4.06 -1.57 -25.16
C LEU A 28 -4.83 -1.68 -23.83
N PHE A 29 -4.53 -0.84 -22.84
CA PHE A 29 -5.19 -0.90 -21.54
C PHE A 29 -6.67 -0.53 -21.61
N GLU A 30 -7.02 0.50 -22.39
CA GLU A 30 -8.40 0.90 -22.62
C GLU A 30 -9.21 -0.19 -23.33
N SER A 31 -8.60 -0.95 -24.26
CA SER A 31 -9.26 -2.04 -24.99
C SER A 31 -9.70 -3.19 -24.07
N VAL A 32 -9.01 -3.39 -22.94
CA VAL A 32 -9.38 -4.38 -21.91
C VAL A 32 -10.14 -3.77 -20.73
N GLY A 33 -10.63 -2.51 -20.87
CA GLY A 33 -11.47 -1.84 -19.89
C GLY A 33 -10.74 -1.23 -18.69
N LEU A 34 -9.41 -1.13 -18.72
CA LEU A 34 -8.61 -0.43 -17.72
C LEU A 34 -8.62 1.08 -17.98
N VAL A 35 -8.53 1.87 -16.91
CA VAL A 35 -8.31 3.32 -17.03
C VAL A 35 -6.83 3.57 -17.17
N ALA A 36 -6.41 4.30 -18.20
CA ALA A 36 -5.03 4.64 -18.45
C ALA A 36 -4.79 6.15 -18.45
N GLU A 37 -3.65 6.59 -17.95
CA GLU A 37 -3.16 7.96 -17.94
C GLU A 37 -1.69 7.98 -18.39
N THR A 38 -1.30 8.99 -19.15
CA THR A 38 0.03 9.03 -19.77
C THR A 38 0.79 10.29 -19.37
N HIS A 39 2.07 10.16 -19.11
CA HIS A 39 3.01 11.25 -18.83
C HIS A 39 4.28 11.07 -19.63
N CYS A 40 4.85 12.18 -20.13
CA CYS A 40 6.10 12.14 -20.90
C CYS A 40 7.36 12.12 -20.00
N SER A 41 7.20 12.35 -18.71
CA SER A 41 8.31 12.36 -17.74
C SER A 41 7.84 12.10 -16.31
N VAL A 42 8.78 11.73 -15.44
CA VAL A 42 8.55 11.63 -13.99
C VAL A 42 8.14 12.99 -13.41
N ALA A 43 8.71 14.09 -13.89
CA ALA A 43 8.39 15.44 -13.41
C ALA A 43 6.92 15.81 -13.70
N GLU A 44 6.44 15.51 -14.91
CA GLU A 44 5.03 15.72 -15.27
C GLU A 44 4.09 14.90 -14.39
N PHE A 45 4.42 13.64 -14.19
CA PHE A 45 3.66 12.76 -13.29
C PHE A 45 3.60 13.32 -11.86
N LEU A 46 4.75 13.67 -11.26
CA LEU A 46 4.83 14.17 -9.89
C LEU A 46 4.08 15.49 -9.68
N ALA A 47 3.93 16.32 -10.73
CA ALA A 47 3.18 17.58 -10.65
C ALA A 47 1.67 17.38 -10.41
N VAL A 48 1.14 16.19 -10.74
CA VAL A 48 -0.29 15.88 -10.66
C VAL A 48 -0.59 14.61 -9.84
N ASP A 49 0.45 13.94 -9.31
CA ASP A 49 0.29 12.67 -8.58
C ASP A 49 -0.48 12.88 -7.28
N ASP A 50 -1.48 12.03 -7.10
CA ASP A 50 -2.17 11.82 -5.84
C ASP A 50 -1.65 10.50 -5.23
N PRO A 51 -0.87 10.56 -4.13
CA PRO A 51 -0.32 9.38 -3.47
C PRO A 51 -1.38 8.34 -3.04
N ASP A 52 -2.61 8.80 -2.79
CA ASP A 52 -3.71 7.95 -2.37
C ASP A 52 -4.52 7.39 -3.55
N ARG A 53 -4.14 7.68 -4.77
CA ARG A 53 -4.78 7.15 -5.97
C ARG A 53 -4.48 5.66 -6.16
N ALA A 54 -5.53 4.86 -6.33
CA ALA A 54 -5.40 3.43 -6.61
C ALA A 54 -4.84 3.19 -8.02
N GLY A 55 -3.93 2.22 -8.16
CA GLY A 55 -3.41 1.84 -9.46
C GLY A 55 -1.95 1.40 -9.46
N CYS A 56 -1.38 1.31 -10.65
CA CYS A 56 0.02 0.95 -10.85
C CYS A 56 0.69 1.87 -11.86
N ILE A 57 2.02 1.84 -11.90
CA ILE A 57 2.84 2.61 -12.84
C ILE A 57 3.52 1.64 -13.81
N VAL A 58 3.36 1.88 -15.10
CA VAL A 58 4.18 1.31 -16.17
C VAL A 58 5.21 2.38 -16.56
N LEU A 59 6.48 2.11 -16.32
CA LEU A 59 7.54 3.10 -16.29
C LEU A 59 8.69 2.69 -17.20
N ASP A 60 9.03 3.55 -18.18
CA ASP A 60 10.28 3.35 -18.92
C ASP A 60 11.49 3.60 -18.00
N ILE A 61 12.46 2.71 -18.08
CA ILE A 61 13.73 2.87 -17.35
C ILE A 61 14.55 4.02 -17.95
N ARG A 62 14.48 4.23 -19.27
CA ARG A 62 15.30 5.22 -19.98
C ARG A 62 14.53 6.50 -20.27
N LEU A 63 14.32 7.30 -19.26
CA LEU A 63 13.71 8.62 -19.40
C LEU A 63 14.77 9.72 -19.43
N PRO A 64 14.56 10.80 -20.22
CA PRO A 64 15.41 11.97 -20.18
C PRO A 64 15.44 12.63 -18.79
N GLY A 65 16.62 12.95 -18.31
CA GLY A 65 16.82 13.66 -17.04
C GLY A 65 16.88 12.75 -15.83
N GLN A 66 15.84 11.99 -15.52
CA GLN A 66 15.79 11.06 -14.37
C GLN A 66 15.49 9.64 -14.84
N SER A 67 16.38 8.69 -14.49
CA SER A 67 16.14 7.27 -14.77
C SER A 67 14.90 6.75 -14.06
N GLY A 68 14.04 5.99 -14.79
CA GLY A 68 12.89 5.34 -14.18
C GLY A 68 13.25 4.39 -13.02
N LEU A 69 14.41 3.75 -13.10
CA LEU A 69 14.91 2.90 -12.00
C LEU A 69 15.27 3.72 -10.75
N GLU A 70 15.92 4.88 -10.91
CA GLU A 70 16.21 5.80 -9.79
C GLU A 70 14.92 6.36 -9.18
N PHE A 71 13.93 6.66 -10.02
CA PHE A 71 12.62 7.10 -9.55
C PHE A 71 11.92 6.01 -8.74
N GLN A 72 11.92 4.75 -9.20
CA GLN A 72 11.36 3.62 -8.45
C GLN A 72 12.06 3.45 -7.10
N GLU A 73 13.39 3.52 -7.05
CA GLU A 73 14.15 3.47 -5.80
C GLU A 73 13.79 4.62 -4.85
N ALA A 74 13.55 5.80 -5.40
CA ALA A 74 13.12 6.95 -4.61
C ALA A 74 11.71 6.75 -4.03
N LEU A 75 10.77 6.18 -4.78
CA LEU A 75 9.44 5.79 -4.29
C LEU A 75 9.54 4.79 -3.13
N ALA A 76 10.39 3.76 -3.27
CA ALA A 76 10.58 2.74 -2.24
C ALA A 76 11.15 3.34 -0.93
N ARG A 77 12.13 4.26 -1.03
CA ARG A 77 12.73 4.94 0.13
C ARG A 77 11.79 5.97 0.77
N GLY A 78 10.93 6.59 -0.02
CA GLY A 78 10.06 7.68 0.42
C GLY A 78 8.85 7.24 1.27
N GLY A 79 8.70 5.94 1.57
CA GLY A 79 7.56 5.42 2.33
C GLY A 79 6.21 5.53 1.60
N ARG A 80 6.24 5.75 0.30
CA ARG A 80 5.08 5.83 -0.58
C ARG A 80 5.14 4.74 -1.65
N PRO A 81 5.06 3.46 -1.26
CA PRO A 81 5.21 2.37 -2.21
C PRO A 81 4.11 2.42 -3.26
N ARG A 82 4.52 2.37 -4.52
CA ARG A 82 3.66 2.21 -5.69
C ARG A 82 3.98 0.87 -6.33
N SER A 83 2.98 0.20 -6.87
CA SER A 83 3.21 -0.99 -7.69
C SER A 83 3.72 -0.56 -9.05
N VAL A 84 4.96 -0.91 -9.37
CA VAL A 84 5.66 -0.47 -10.59
C VAL A 84 5.99 -1.67 -11.46
N VAL A 85 5.67 -1.59 -12.76
CA VAL A 85 6.16 -2.45 -13.82
C VAL A 85 7.14 -1.62 -14.65
N LEU A 86 8.38 -2.07 -14.75
CA LEU A 86 9.40 -1.40 -15.55
C LEU A 86 9.43 -1.96 -16.97
N ILE A 87 9.60 -1.07 -17.95
CA ILE A 87 9.81 -1.44 -19.34
C ILE A 87 11.10 -0.79 -19.86
N SER A 88 11.86 -1.46 -20.74
CA SER A 88 13.05 -0.89 -21.34
C SER A 88 13.48 -1.62 -22.61
N ALA A 89 14.09 -0.91 -23.56
CA ALA A 89 14.66 -1.51 -24.77
C ALA A 89 15.89 -2.39 -24.47
N HIS A 90 16.59 -2.14 -23.36
CA HIS A 90 17.76 -2.90 -22.94
C HIS A 90 17.68 -3.15 -21.44
N VAL A 91 17.55 -4.40 -21.08
CA VAL A 91 17.57 -4.86 -19.69
C VAL A 91 18.70 -5.86 -19.55
N ASP A 92 19.67 -5.56 -18.68
CA ASP A 92 20.65 -6.55 -18.25
C ASP A 92 20.24 -7.19 -16.91
N VAL A 93 20.91 -8.27 -16.55
CA VAL A 93 20.61 -9.03 -15.31
C VAL A 93 20.79 -8.15 -14.06
N ALA A 94 21.84 -7.32 -14.05
CA ALA A 94 22.10 -6.45 -12.88
C ALA A 94 21.00 -5.41 -12.70
N MET A 95 20.53 -4.81 -13.77
CA MET A 95 19.42 -3.86 -13.79
C MET A 95 18.12 -4.53 -13.34
N ALA A 96 17.79 -5.72 -13.88
CA ALA A 96 16.60 -6.46 -13.46
C ALA A 96 16.65 -6.82 -11.97
N VAL A 97 17.76 -7.33 -11.48
CA VAL A 97 17.94 -7.66 -10.06
C VAL A 97 17.80 -6.41 -9.17
N ARG A 98 18.37 -5.28 -9.58
CA ARG A 98 18.26 -4.01 -8.86
C ARG A 98 16.82 -3.52 -8.81
N ALA A 99 16.10 -3.58 -9.93
CA ALA A 99 14.68 -3.22 -10.02
C ALA A 99 13.81 -4.09 -9.09
N MET A 100 13.98 -5.39 -9.13
CA MET A 100 13.24 -6.33 -8.27
C MET A 100 13.53 -6.13 -6.79
N LYS A 101 14.79 -5.87 -6.42
CA LYS A 101 15.16 -5.51 -5.03
C LYS A 101 14.56 -4.19 -4.56
N ALA A 102 14.33 -3.25 -5.48
CA ALA A 102 13.63 -2.00 -5.21
C ALA A 102 12.09 -2.15 -5.22
N GLY A 103 11.57 -3.38 -5.34
CA GLY A 103 10.14 -3.69 -5.24
C GLY A 103 9.36 -3.54 -6.55
N ALA A 104 10.02 -3.61 -7.72
CA ALA A 104 9.29 -3.74 -8.99
C ALA A 104 8.47 -5.02 -9.00
N ILE A 105 7.27 -4.94 -9.55
CA ILE A 105 6.41 -6.10 -9.77
C ILE A 105 6.95 -6.96 -10.91
N ASP A 106 7.49 -6.29 -11.95
CA ASP A 106 8.13 -6.94 -13.08
C ASP A 106 9.04 -5.98 -13.85
N VAL A 107 9.91 -6.57 -14.71
CA VAL A 107 10.79 -5.85 -15.64
C VAL A 107 10.67 -6.49 -17.02
N LEU A 108 10.12 -5.76 -17.98
CA LEU A 108 9.84 -6.25 -19.31
C LEU A 108 10.73 -5.58 -20.38
N THR A 109 11.19 -6.37 -21.35
CA THR A 109 12.03 -5.84 -22.43
C THR A 109 11.18 -5.43 -23.65
N LYS A 110 11.39 -4.21 -24.18
CA LYS A 110 10.79 -3.75 -25.43
C LYS A 110 11.43 -4.49 -26.64
N PRO A 111 10.66 -4.96 -27.65
CA PRO A 111 9.21 -4.83 -27.77
C PRO A 111 8.47 -5.77 -26.80
N VAL A 112 7.53 -5.20 -26.04
CA VAL A 112 6.79 -5.95 -25.03
C VAL A 112 5.64 -6.71 -25.68
N ARG A 113 5.48 -8.01 -25.33
CA ARG A 113 4.29 -8.75 -25.72
C ARG A 113 3.08 -8.25 -24.92
N GLU A 114 1.97 -7.99 -25.60
CA GLU A 114 0.75 -7.48 -24.96
C GLU A 114 0.30 -8.35 -23.77
N GLN A 115 0.34 -9.69 -23.95
CA GLN A 115 -0.05 -10.61 -22.89
C GLN A 115 0.84 -10.49 -21.65
N ASP A 116 2.17 -10.45 -21.82
CA ASP A 116 3.13 -10.37 -20.71
C ASP A 116 2.91 -9.05 -19.93
N LEU A 117 2.66 -7.96 -20.67
CA LEU A 117 2.39 -6.65 -20.07
C LEU A 117 1.08 -6.63 -19.31
N LEU A 118 0.00 -7.18 -19.87
CA LEU A 118 -1.30 -7.27 -19.21
C LEU A 118 -1.23 -8.13 -17.94
N GLU A 119 -0.50 -9.25 -17.98
CA GLU A 119 -0.27 -10.08 -16.80
C GLU A 119 0.51 -9.34 -15.71
N ALA A 120 1.58 -8.62 -16.06
CA ALA A 120 2.36 -7.82 -15.13
C ALA A 120 1.53 -6.69 -14.51
N VAL A 121 0.74 -5.97 -15.32
CA VAL A 121 -0.16 -4.92 -14.85
C VAL A 121 -1.24 -5.47 -13.93
N ASN A 122 -1.84 -6.61 -14.24
CA ASN A 122 -2.84 -7.25 -13.39
C ASN A 122 -2.23 -7.64 -12.02
N ARG A 123 -1.00 -8.19 -11.99
CA ARG A 123 -0.28 -8.45 -10.74
C ARG A 123 -0.01 -7.16 -9.96
N ALA A 124 0.36 -6.09 -10.65
CA ALA A 124 0.64 -4.80 -10.03
C ALA A 124 -0.63 -4.18 -9.41
N LEU A 125 -1.76 -4.23 -10.10
CA LEU A 125 -3.05 -3.76 -9.59
C LEU A 125 -3.53 -4.58 -8.39
N ALA A 126 -3.38 -5.91 -8.43
CA ALA A 126 -3.70 -6.78 -7.31
C ALA A 126 -2.83 -6.49 -6.08
N SER A 127 -1.52 -6.28 -6.29
CA SER A 127 -0.58 -5.90 -5.23
C SER A 127 -0.95 -4.55 -4.60
N ASP A 128 -1.29 -3.52 -5.41
CA ASP A 128 -1.73 -2.22 -4.90
C ASP A 128 -3.02 -2.34 -4.08
N SER A 129 -3.99 -3.11 -4.57
CA SER A 129 -5.26 -3.35 -3.86
C SER A 129 -5.04 -4.01 -2.50
N ALA A 130 -4.23 -5.07 -2.43
CA ALA A 130 -3.92 -5.76 -1.18
C ALA A 130 -3.22 -4.84 -0.18
N ARG A 131 -2.23 -4.07 -0.62
CA ARG A 131 -1.51 -3.10 0.20
C ARG A 131 -2.42 -2.01 0.75
N ARG A 132 -3.36 -1.48 -0.06
CA ARG A 132 -4.35 -0.47 0.36
C ARG A 132 -5.33 -1.02 1.37
N GLU A 133 -5.78 -2.24 1.18
CA GLU A 133 -6.67 -2.90 2.12
C GLU A 133 -5.98 -3.07 3.49
N GLU A 134 -4.73 -3.54 3.51
CA GLU A 134 -3.94 -3.68 4.73
C GLU A 134 -3.72 -2.32 5.43
N ALA A 135 -3.36 -1.29 4.66
CA ALA A 135 -3.19 0.07 5.20
C ALA A 135 -4.50 0.62 5.79
N SER A 136 -5.64 0.39 5.12
CA SER A 136 -6.98 0.79 5.59
C SER A 136 -7.35 0.08 6.89
N GLN A 137 -7.11 -1.24 6.97
CA GLN A 137 -7.36 -2.03 8.18
C GLN A 137 -6.51 -1.54 9.35
N THR A 138 -5.22 -1.30 9.10
CA THR A 138 -4.30 -0.75 10.11
C THR A 138 -4.72 0.63 10.57
N ALA A 139 -5.12 1.52 9.66
CA ALA A 139 -5.62 2.86 10.00
C ALA A 139 -6.90 2.78 10.86
N ALA A 140 -7.83 1.89 10.51
CA ALA A 140 -9.04 1.67 11.31
C ALA A 140 -8.72 1.15 12.72
N LEU A 141 -7.74 0.25 12.86
CA LEU A 141 -7.28 -0.23 14.18
C LEU A 141 -6.62 0.89 14.99
N ARG A 142 -5.77 1.71 14.39
CA ARG A 142 -5.16 2.89 15.03
C ARG A 142 -6.23 3.88 15.50
N GLN A 143 -7.26 4.12 14.71
CA GLN A 143 -8.38 4.97 15.07
C GLN A 143 -9.18 4.41 16.28
N ARG A 144 -9.40 3.09 16.35
CA ARG A 144 -10.03 2.46 17.53
C ARG A 144 -9.15 2.58 18.77
N TYR A 145 -7.86 2.32 18.63
CA TYR A 145 -6.89 2.44 19.72
C TYR A 145 -6.78 3.87 20.25
N SER A 146 -6.83 4.89 19.40
CA SER A 146 -6.80 6.29 19.82
C SER A 146 -7.99 6.69 20.70
N LYS A 147 -9.13 5.98 20.59
CA LYS A 147 -10.34 6.19 21.43
C LYS A 147 -10.25 5.51 22.82
N LEU A 148 -9.22 4.73 23.06
CA LEU A 148 -9.00 4.19 24.40
C LEU A 148 -8.53 5.27 25.36
N THR A 149 -9.06 5.26 26.58
CA THR A 149 -8.52 6.05 27.68
C THR A 149 -7.15 5.52 28.09
N GLU A 150 -6.37 6.31 28.80
CA GLU A 150 -5.07 5.91 29.32
C GLU A 150 -5.17 4.61 30.14
N ARG A 151 -6.21 4.50 30.96
CA ARG A 151 -6.46 3.31 31.79
C ARG A 151 -6.81 2.09 30.95
N GLU A 152 -7.60 2.25 29.90
CA GLU A 152 -7.92 1.15 28.98
C GLU A 152 -6.69 0.67 28.20
N ARG A 153 -5.78 1.58 27.78
CA ARG A 153 -4.50 1.22 27.13
C ARG A 153 -3.61 0.44 28.08
N GLN A 154 -3.44 0.91 29.31
CA GLN A 154 -2.67 0.22 30.34
C GLN A 154 -3.21 -1.19 30.59
N ILE A 155 -4.52 -1.35 30.70
CA ILE A 155 -5.16 -2.65 30.88
C ILE A 155 -4.97 -3.52 29.63
N MET A 156 -5.07 -2.95 28.43
CA MET A 156 -4.83 -3.67 27.18
C MET A 156 -3.44 -4.31 27.15
N THR A 157 -2.39 -3.54 27.46
CA THR A 157 -1.01 -4.04 27.50
C THR A 157 -0.87 -5.22 28.44
N LEU A 158 -1.49 -5.15 29.64
CA LEU A 158 -1.41 -6.21 30.64
C LEU A 158 -2.22 -7.47 30.24
N VAL A 159 -3.36 -7.29 29.57
CA VAL A 159 -4.16 -8.39 29.02
C VAL A 159 -3.41 -9.10 27.89
N VAL A 160 -2.77 -8.35 27.00
CA VAL A 160 -1.94 -8.89 25.91
C VAL A 160 -0.73 -9.64 26.47
N ALA A 161 -0.15 -9.18 27.59
CA ALA A 161 0.89 -9.90 28.33
C ALA A 161 0.39 -11.16 29.06
N GLY A 162 -0.89 -11.54 28.93
CA GLY A 162 -1.48 -12.75 29.51
C GLY A 162 -1.85 -12.67 30.97
N LYS A 163 -1.86 -11.47 31.60
CA LYS A 163 -2.20 -11.33 33.02
C LYS A 163 -3.68 -11.54 33.29
N LEU A 164 -3.97 -12.18 34.41
CA LEU A 164 -5.34 -12.38 34.93
C LEU A 164 -5.86 -11.08 35.55
N ASN A 165 -7.19 -10.90 35.62
CA ASN A 165 -7.79 -9.69 36.19
C ASN A 165 -7.29 -9.37 37.61
N LYS A 166 -7.09 -10.38 38.46
CA LYS A 166 -6.55 -10.23 39.82
C LYS A 166 -5.11 -9.65 39.82
N GLN A 167 -4.27 -10.12 38.90
CA GLN A 167 -2.89 -9.63 38.74
C GLN A 167 -2.88 -8.19 38.23
N ILE A 168 -3.72 -7.90 37.22
CA ILE A 168 -3.90 -6.56 36.68
C ILE A 168 -4.37 -5.60 37.79
N ALA A 169 -5.37 -6.00 38.58
CA ALA A 169 -5.94 -5.22 39.69
C ALA A 169 -4.86 -4.81 40.72
N ALA A 170 -4.00 -5.75 41.11
CA ALA A 170 -2.88 -5.48 42.01
C ALA A 170 -1.86 -4.45 41.37
N GLU A 171 -1.53 -4.63 40.11
CA GLU A 171 -0.53 -3.79 39.42
C GLU A 171 -1.03 -2.37 39.15
N VAL A 172 -2.31 -2.23 38.78
CA VAL A 172 -2.89 -0.91 38.49
C VAL A 172 -3.59 -0.28 39.72
N GLN A 173 -3.52 -0.92 40.89
CA GLN A 173 -4.09 -0.46 42.15
C GLN A 173 -5.60 -0.16 42.04
N LEU A 174 -6.35 -1.09 41.46
CA LEU A 174 -7.81 -1.04 41.33
C LEU A 174 -8.46 -2.30 41.88
N ALA A 175 -9.77 -2.21 42.18
CA ALA A 175 -10.57 -3.40 42.46
C ALA A 175 -10.70 -4.26 41.19
N GLU A 176 -10.72 -5.60 41.38
CA GLU A 176 -10.88 -6.56 40.25
C GLU A 176 -12.15 -6.29 39.42
N ALA A 177 -13.24 -5.89 40.08
CA ALA A 177 -14.49 -5.52 39.45
C ALA A 177 -14.31 -4.31 38.49
N THR A 178 -13.50 -3.32 38.89
CA THR A 178 -13.18 -2.15 38.08
C THR A 178 -12.32 -2.53 36.87
N VAL A 179 -11.33 -3.41 37.05
CA VAL A 179 -10.54 -3.96 35.94
C VAL A 179 -11.43 -4.69 34.96
N LYS A 180 -12.36 -5.53 35.40
CA LYS A 180 -13.32 -6.23 34.55
C LYS A 180 -14.18 -5.27 33.74
N LEU A 181 -14.61 -4.15 34.35
CA LEU A 181 -15.36 -3.10 33.64
C LEU A 181 -14.54 -2.43 32.55
N HIS A 182 -13.32 -1.94 32.87
CA HIS A 182 -12.43 -1.33 31.89
C HIS A 182 -12.04 -2.28 30.76
N ARG A 183 -11.76 -3.55 31.09
CA ARG A 183 -11.51 -4.59 30.09
C ARG A 183 -12.69 -4.78 29.15
N GLY A 184 -13.92 -4.81 29.66
CA GLY A 184 -15.13 -4.89 28.81
C GLY A 184 -15.28 -3.67 27.88
N HIS A 185 -15.00 -2.45 28.39
CA HIS A 185 -15.03 -1.25 27.58
C HIS A 185 -13.95 -1.26 26.48
N MET A 186 -12.73 -1.61 26.83
CA MET A 186 -11.59 -1.74 25.92
C MET A 186 -11.88 -2.77 24.82
N MET A 187 -12.34 -3.97 25.15
CA MET A 187 -12.70 -5.01 24.18
C MET A 187 -13.76 -4.51 23.19
N ARG A 188 -14.79 -3.81 23.65
CA ARG A 188 -15.82 -3.21 22.80
C ARG A 188 -15.27 -2.13 21.89
N LYS A 189 -14.43 -1.20 22.40
CA LYS A 189 -13.83 -0.12 21.60
C LYS A 189 -12.88 -0.65 20.53
N MET A 190 -12.12 -1.71 20.86
CA MET A 190 -11.23 -2.37 19.92
C MET A 190 -11.95 -3.31 18.94
N HIS A 191 -13.23 -3.58 19.17
CA HIS A 191 -14.03 -4.59 18.46
C HIS A 191 -13.38 -6.00 18.53
N ALA A 192 -12.70 -6.30 19.63
CA ALA A 192 -12.08 -7.59 19.85
C ALA A 192 -13.09 -8.57 20.43
N SER A 193 -13.28 -9.72 19.76
CA SER A 193 -14.22 -10.77 20.17
C SER A 193 -13.64 -11.73 21.22
N SER A 194 -12.31 -11.79 21.31
CA SER A 194 -11.56 -12.66 22.23
C SER A 194 -10.22 -12.02 22.63
N VAL A 195 -9.56 -12.58 23.66
CA VAL A 195 -8.20 -12.17 24.02
C VAL A 195 -7.22 -12.49 22.90
N ALA A 196 -7.38 -13.61 22.21
CA ALA A 196 -6.55 -13.98 21.08
C ALA A 196 -6.67 -12.95 19.93
N ASP A 197 -7.88 -12.47 19.66
CA ASP A 197 -8.12 -11.40 18.68
C ASP A 197 -7.45 -10.08 19.13
N LEU A 198 -7.55 -9.73 20.42
CA LEU A 198 -6.88 -8.56 20.98
C LEU A 198 -5.35 -8.64 20.85
N VAL A 199 -4.75 -9.81 21.09
CA VAL A 199 -3.31 -10.05 20.94
C VAL A 199 -2.89 -9.86 19.48
N ARG A 200 -3.67 -10.38 18.52
CA ARG A 200 -3.43 -10.16 17.09
C ARG A 200 -3.49 -8.67 16.73
N ILE A 201 -4.50 -7.95 17.22
CA ILE A 201 -4.66 -6.51 17.01
C ILE A 201 -3.48 -5.74 17.61
N ALA A 202 -3.05 -6.07 18.81
CA ALA A 202 -1.90 -5.43 19.47
C ALA A 202 -0.61 -5.64 18.68
N GLY A 203 -0.40 -6.84 18.10
CA GLY A 203 0.72 -7.14 17.22
C GLY A 203 0.74 -6.29 15.95
N ILE A 204 -0.43 -6.01 15.32
CA ILE A 204 -0.53 -5.12 14.16
C ILE A 204 -0.22 -3.66 14.54
N LEU A 205 -0.60 -3.25 15.74
CA LEU A 205 -0.38 -1.89 16.24
C LEU A 205 0.99 -1.67 16.87
N GLU A 206 1.76 -2.73 17.11
CA GLU A 206 3.07 -2.72 17.78
C GLU A 206 2.99 -2.13 19.22
N VAL A 207 1.94 -2.53 19.99
CA VAL A 207 1.65 -2.02 21.33
C VAL A 207 1.50 -3.14 22.36
#